data_1fa4cfdff216d65443a3387fdf58ec52
#
_entry.id   1fa4cfdff216d65443a3387fdf58ec52
#
_cell.length_a   1.000
_cell.length_b   1.000
_cell.length_c   1.000
_cell.angle_alpha   90.00
_cell.angle_beta   90.00
_cell.angle_gamma   90.00
#
_symmetry.space_group_name_H-M   'P 1'
#
loop_
_entity.id
_entity.type
_entity.pdbx_description
1 polymer ?
#
loop_
_entity_poly.entity_id
_entity_poly.type
_entity_poly.pdbx_seq_one_letter_code
_entity_poly.pdbx_strand_id
1 'polypeptide(L)'
;RIASLLMVMPIIGTKLVPTRVRLYLALAISVLLAPTLPPMPVVDALTLRSLLLIAQEILIGVMLGFTLQLFFHLFSVAGQIIAVQMGLGFASMIDPSNGVSVPVLGQMLLILVTLLFLAMNGHLVVFEVLAESFITLPVGMGLSTNHYWELAGKLSWVLGAGLLLVLPA
;
A
#
# COMPACT_ATOMS: atom_id res chain seq x y z
N ARG A 1 -2.66 1.51 11.99
CA ARG A 1 -2.14 0.74 10.85
C ARG A 1 -3.22 0.44 9.82
N ILE A 2 -4.37 -0.16 10.23
CA ILE A 2 -5.42 -0.63 9.31
C ILE A 2 -5.97 0.51 8.46
N ALA A 3 -6.42 1.59 9.09
CA ALA A 3 -6.99 2.73 8.39
C ALA A 3 -5.97 3.43 7.46
N SER A 4 -4.73 3.59 7.90
CA SER A 4 -3.67 4.22 7.11
C SER A 4 -3.24 3.37 5.91
N LEU A 5 -3.18 2.05 6.07
CA LEU A 5 -2.96 1.12 4.95
C LEU A 5 -4.08 1.23 3.91
N LEU A 6 -5.35 1.18 4.33
CA LEU A 6 -6.50 1.29 3.42
C LEU A 6 -6.58 2.64 2.69
N MET A 7 -6.05 3.71 3.29
CA MET A 7 -5.99 5.02 2.64
C MET A 7 -4.95 5.07 1.52
N VAL A 8 -3.85 4.33 1.65
CA VAL A 8 -2.75 4.34 0.69
C VAL A 8 -2.85 3.20 -0.33
N MET A 9 -3.61 2.14 -0.01
CA MET A 9 -3.79 0.98 -0.88
C MET A 9 -4.37 1.37 -2.26
N PRO A 10 -3.77 0.92 -3.39
CA PRO A 10 -4.11 1.41 -4.73
C PRO A 10 -5.55 1.14 -5.19
N ILE A 11 -6.21 0.11 -4.68
CA ILE A 11 -7.58 -0.26 -5.09
C ILE A 11 -8.61 0.49 -4.23
N ILE A 12 -8.43 0.47 -2.91
CA ILE A 12 -9.39 1.03 -1.93
C ILE A 12 -9.08 2.51 -1.66
N GLY A 13 -7.82 2.92 -1.75
CA GLY A 13 -7.35 4.30 -1.52
C GLY A 13 -7.74 5.31 -2.62
N THR A 14 -8.36 4.87 -3.72
CA THR A 14 -8.75 5.73 -4.85
C THR A 14 -9.87 6.72 -4.49
N LYS A 15 -9.98 7.81 -5.26
CA LYS A 15 -11.06 8.80 -5.08
C LYS A 15 -12.46 8.22 -5.32
N LEU A 16 -12.56 7.08 -6.01
CA LEU A 16 -13.82 6.41 -6.30
C LEU A 16 -14.49 5.84 -5.05
N VAL A 17 -13.72 5.48 -4.02
CA VAL A 17 -14.25 4.92 -2.78
C VAL A 17 -14.49 6.02 -1.76
N PRO A 18 -15.74 6.28 -1.33
CA PRO A 18 -16.03 7.27 -0.32
C PRO A 18 -15.30 6.98 1.00
N THR A 19 -14.82 8.03 1.67
CA THR A 19 -14.10 7.92 2.95
C THR A 19 -14.90 7.20 4.03
N ARG A 20 -16.23 7.30 4.01
CA ARG A 20 -17.12 6.60 4.94
C ARG A 20 -17.02 5.08 4.78
N VAL A 21 -16.96 4.59 3.53
CA VAL A 21 -16.84 3.16 3.24
C VAL A 21 -15.51 2.63 3.74
N ARG A 22 -14.41 3.36 3.54
CA ARG A 22 -13.08 3.00 4.07
C ARG A 22 -13.06 2.95 5.59
N LEU A 23 -13.75 3.88 6.25
CA LEU A 23 -13.85 3.90 7.71
C LEU A 23 -14.58 2.65 8.23
N TYR A 24 -15.73 2.32 7.65
CA TYR A 24 -16.48 1.12 8.03
C TYR A 24 -15.69 -0.15 7.76
N LEU A 25 -14.99 -0.23 6.64
CA LEU A 25 -14.11 -1.35 6.31
C LEU A 25 -12.96 -1.47 7.32
N ALA A 26 -12.32 -0.35 7.67
CA ALA A 26 -11.26 -0.33 8.66
C ALA A 26 -11.76 -0.81 10.04
N LEU A 27 -12.96 -0.38 10.45
CA LEU A 27 -13.59 -0.83 11.67
C LEU A 27 -13.90 -2.33 11.64
N ALA A 28 -14.51 -2.81 10.55
CA ALA A 28 -14.82 -4.22 10.39
C ALA A 28 -13.57 -5.10 10.48
N ILE A 29 -12.50 -4.74 9.77
CA ILE A 29 -11.21 -5.45 9.83
C ILE A 29 -10.60 -5.37 11.23
N SER A 30 -10.70 -4.21 11.90
CA SER A 30 -10.19 -4.06 13.27
C SER A 30 -10.89 -4.98 14.26
N VAL A 31 -12.22 -5.09 14.17
CA VAL A 31 -13.01 -5.99 15.01
C VAL A 31 -12.67 -7.46 14.71
N LEU A 32 -12.46 -7.80 13.44
CA LEU A 32 -12.11 -9.16 13.04
C LEU A 32 -10.71 -9.55 13.54
N LEU A 33 -9.74 -8.64 13.49
CA LEU A 33 -8.36 -8.88 13.92
C LEU A 33 -8.18 -8.77 15.45
N ALA A 34 -9.07 -8.06 16.15
CA ALA A 34 -8.93 -7.81 17.59
C ALA A 34 -8.64 -9.07 18.44
N PRO A 35 -9.31 -10.23 18.21
CA PRO A 35 -9.05 -11.43 19.01
C PRO A 35 -7.71 -12.11 18.70
N THR A 36 -7.09 -11.81 17.55
CA THR A 36 -5.81 -12.41 17.14
C THR A 36 -4.60 -11.58 17.56
N LEU A 37 -4.83 -10.36 18.03
CA LEU A 37 -3.75 -9.44 18.39
C LEU A 37 -3.20 -9.70 19.78
N PRO A 38 -1.88 -9.52 19.99
CA PRO A 38 -1.28 -9.58 21.32
C PRO A 38 -1.85 -8.47 22.23
N PRO A 39 -1.79 -8.66 23.57
CA PRO A 39 -2.30 -7.67 24.51
C PRO A 39 -1.61 -6.32 24.30
N MET A 40 -2.42 -5.27 24.14
CA MET A 40 -1.91 -3.92 23.92
C MET A 40 -1.39 -3.29 25.22
N PRO A 41 -0.31 -2.50 25.13
CA PRO A 41 0.20 -1.79 26.30
C PRO A 41 -0.86 -0.79 26.83
N VAL A 42 -1.05 -0.78 28.14
CA VAL A 42 -1.89 0.23 28.78
C VAL A 42 -1.11 1.55 28.79
N VAL A 43 -1.60 2.52 28.04
CA VAL A 43 -0.99 3.85 27.93
C VAL A 43 -2.06 4.89 28.25
N ASP A 44 -1.70 5.89 29.06
CA ASP A 44 -2.60 7.02 29.35
C ASP A 44 -2.92 7.80 28.06
N ALA A 45 -4.22 8.05 27.83
CA ALA A 45 -4.74 8.54 26.57
C ALA A 45 -4.20 9.91 26.12
N LEU A 46 -3.73 10.76 27.03
CA LEU A 46 -3.31 12.14 26.75
C LEU A 46 -1.79 12.39 26.97
N THR A 47 -0.97 11.36 26.93
CA THR A 47 0.48 11.49 27.08
C THR A 47 1.15 11.70 25.71
N LEU A 48 2.30 12.40 25.69
CA LEU A 48 3.16 12.52 24.51
C LEU A 48 3.51 11.13 23.95
N ARG A 49 3.64 10.14 24.81
CA ARG A 49 3.92 8.76 24.46
C ARG A 49 2.79 8.15 23.61
N SER A 50 1.52 8.42 23.94
CA SER A 50 0.38 7.92 23.16
C SER A 50 0.32 8.55 21.77
N LEU A 51 0.64 9.85 21.63
CA LEU A 51 0.75 10.52 20.32
C LEU A 51 1.85 9.92 19.45
N LEU A 52 3.01 9.64 20.02
CA LEU A 52 4.12 8.99 19.31
C LEU A 52 3.75 7.58 18.86
N LEU A 53 3.04 6.80 19.70
CA LEU A 53 2.55 5.48 19.31
C LEU A 53 1.56 5.55 18.14
N ILE A 54 0.61 6.48 18.18
CA ILE A 54 -0.35 6.67 17.09
C ILE A 54 0.38 7.05 15.79
N ALA A 55 1.31 8.00 15.85
CA ALA A 55 2.11 8.41 14.69
C ALA A 55 2.90 7.22 14.11
N GLN A 56 3.50 6.40 14.97
CA GLN A 56 4.23 5.20 14.57
C GLN A 56 3.32 4.18 13.89
N GLU A 57 2.14 3.92 14.44
CA GLU A 57 1.15 3.01 13.87
C GLU A 57 0.66 3.48 12.48
N ILE A 58 0.42 4.80 12.34
CA ILE A 58 0.06 5.40 11.06
C ILE A 58 1.20 5.22 10.06
N LEU A 59 2.44 5.49 10.46
CA LEU A 59 3.62 5.39 9.60
C LEU A 59 3.81 3.96 9.08
N ILE A 60 3.70 2.94 9.94
CA ILE A 60 3.81 1.53 9.53
C ILE A 60 2.72 1.19 8.50
N GLY A 61 1.47 1.59 8.74
CA GLY A 61 0.38 1.33 7.81
C GLY A 61 0.57 2.04 6.47
N VAL A 62 1.05 3.29 6.48
CA VAL A 62 1.39 4.04 5.25
C VAL A 62 2.52 3.34 4.49
N MET A 63 3.57 2.89 5.17
CA MET A 63 4.70 2.19 4.54
C MET A 63 4.25 0.90 3.84
N LEU A 64 3.41 0.09 4.49
CA LEU A 64 2.85 -1.12 3.89
C LEU A 64 1.99 -0.80 2.66
N GLY A 65 1.08 0.18 2.76
CA GLY A 65 0.24 0.61 1.65
C GLY A 65 1.06 1.21 0.50
N PHE A 66 2.08 1.99 0.81
CA PHE A 66 2.98 2.59 -0.17
C PHE A 66 3.79 1.55 -0.93
N THR A 67 4.27 0.51 -0.25
CA THR A 67 4.96 -0.61 -0.93
C THR A 67 4.08 -1.26 -1.98
N LEU A 68 2.82 -1.52 -1.64
CA LEU A 68 1.86 -2.05 -2.59
C LEU A 68 1.58 -1.06 -3.73
N GLN A 69 1.45 0.22 -3.44
CA GLN A 69 1.24 1.27 -4.43
C GLN A 69 2.41 1.36 -5.42
N LEU A 70 3.64 1.27 -4.94
CA LEU A 70 4.84 1.24 -5.80
C LEU A 70 4.80 0.05 -6.77
N PHE A 71 4.41 -1.13 -6.30
CA PHE A 71 4.26 -2.31 -7.15
C PHE A 71 3.30 -2.06 -8.31
N PHE A 72 2.12 -1.47 -8.07
CA PHE A 72 1.18 -1.14 -9.14
C PHE A 72 1.70 -0.04 -10.07
N HIS A 73 2.39 0.97 -9.54
CA HIS A 73 2.96 2.05 -10.36
C HIS A 73 4.05 1.57 -11.31
N LEU A 74 4.81 0.52 -10.99
CA LEU A 74 5.79 -0.08 -11.90
C LEU A 74 5.15 -0.49 -13.23
N PHE A 75 3.98 -1.11 -13.20
CA PHE A 75 3.27 -1.51 -14.41
C PHE A 75 2.75 -0.31 -15.20
N SER A 76 2.33 0.75 -14.52
CA SER A 76 1.93 1.99 -15.18
C SER A 76 3.10 2.63 -15.91
N VAL A 77 4.28 2.70 -15.27
CA VAL A 77 5.51 3.23 -15.88
C VAL A 77 5.97 2.36 -17.05
N ALA A 78 5.94 1.03 -16.91
CA ALA A 78 6.24 0.11 -18.00
C ALA A 78 5.35 0.37 -19.21
N GLY A 79 4.05 0.53 -19.00
CA GLY A 79 3.11 0.87 -20.06
C GLY A 79 3.40 2.20 -20.74
N GLN A 80 3.87 3.20 -19.99
CA GLN A 80 4.30 4.49 -20.54
C GLN A 80 5.52 4.34 -21.45
N ILE A 81 6.52 3.59 -21.03
CA ILE A 81 7.73 3.34 -21.82
C ILE A 81 7.38 2.65 -23.14
N ILE A 82 6.56 1.59 -23.08
CA ILE A 82 6.08 0.87 -24.26
C ILE A 82 5.30 1.81 -25.18
N ALA A 83 4.40 2.63 -24.64
CA ALA A 83 3.61 3.60 -25.41
C ALA A 83 4.50 4.57 -26.19
N VAL A 84 5.56 5.09 -25.57
CA VAL A 84 6.51 6.00 -26.21
C VAL A 84 7.29 5.28 -27.31
N GLN A 85 7.76 4.06 -27.08
CA GLN A 85 8.51 3.27 -28.07
C GLN A 85 7.66 2.90 -29.28
N MET A 86 6.35 2.70 -29.10
CA MET A 86 5.40 2.41 -30.21
C MET A 86 4.91 3.67 -30.92
N GLY A 87 5.37 4.87 -30.53
CA GLY A 87 4.89 6.14 -31.09
C GLY A 87 3.49 6.55 -30.65
N LEU A 88 2.88 5.82 -29.69
CA LEU A 88 1.56 6.07 -29.12
C LEU A 88 1.61 7.00 -27.89
N GLY A 89 2.72 7.68 -27.65
CA GLY A 89 2.92 8.54 -26.48
C GLY A 89 1.93 9.70 -26.37
N PHE A 90 1.31 10.11 -27.49
CA PHE A 90 0.27 11.16 -27.51
C PHE A 90 -1.13 10.63 -27.23
N ALA A 91 -1.36 9.32 -27.29
CA ALA A 91 -2.65 8.72 -26.94
C ALA A 91 -2.81 8.73 -25.42
N SER A 92 -3.47 9.76 -24.90
CA SER A 92 -3.71 9.95 -23.48
C SER A 92 -5.18 9.72 -23.13
N MET A 93 -5.42 9.20 -21.94
CA MET A 93 -6.72 8.98 -21.33
C MET A 93 -6.74 9.58 -19.92
N ILE A 94 -7.88 10.07 -19.50
CA ILE A 94 -8.04 10.54 -18.11
C ILE A 94 -8.20 9.33 -17.19
N ASP A 95 -7.28 9.17 -16.25
CA ASP A 95 -7.38 8.14 -15.22
C ASP A 95 -8.57 8.44 -14.29
N PRO A 96 -9.59 7.57 -14.22
CA PRO A 96 -10.75 7.79 -13.38
C PRO A 96 -10.42 7.76 -11.88
N SER A 97 -9.30 7.14 -11.48
CA SER A 97 -8.87 7.01 -10.08
C SER A 97 -8.28 8.30 -9.53
N ASN A 98 -7.46 8.98 -10.33
CA ASN A 98 -6.68 10.14 -9.90
C ASN A 98 -7.06 11.44 -10.63
N GLY A 99 -7.73 11.35 -11.76
CA GLY A 99 -8.13 12.49 -12.59
C GLY A 99 -6.97 13.14 -13.36
N VAL A 100 -5.88 12.41 -13.57
CA VAL A 100 -4.70 12.84 -14.34
C VAL A 100 -4.71 12.20 -15.73
N SER A 101 -4.16 12.91 -16.71
CA SER A 101 -3.98 12.34 -18.05
C SER A 101 -2.79 11.40 -18.06
N VAL A 102 -3.04 10.16 -18.43
CA VAL A 102 -2.03 9.09 -18.52
C VAL A 102 -2.08 8.42 -19.88
N PRO A 103 -0.97 7.85 -20.38
CA PRO A 103 -0.97 7.08 -21.61
C PRO A 103 -1.94 5.89 -21.52
N VAL A 104 -2.72 5.66 -22.58
CA VAL A 104 -3.75 4.61 -22.63
C VAL A 104 -3.17 3.23 -22.32
N LEU A 105 -1.98 2.91 -22.83
CA LEU A 105 -1.29 1.65 -22.55
C LEU A 105 -0.93 1.48 -21.10
N GLY A 106 -0.48 2.54 -20.42
CA GLY A 106 -0.18 2.52 -18.98
C GLY A 106 -1.43 2.20 -18.15
N GLN A 107 -2.55 2.83 -18.50
CA GLN A 107 -3.82 2.58 -17.83
C GLN A 107 -4.35 1.16 -18.09
N MET A 108 -4.22 0.68 -19.34
CA MET A 108 -4.61 -0.68 -19.69
C MET A 108 -3.84 -1.73 -18.88
N LEU A 109 -2.52 -1.58 -18.77
CA LEU A 109 -1.69 -2.47 -17.95
C LEU A 109 -2.05 -2.38 -16.46
N LEU A 110 -2.30 -1.19 -15.95
CA LEU A 110 -2.71 -1.01 -14.56
C LEU A 110 -4.02 -1.74 -14.26
N ILE A 111 -5.03 -1.62 -15.13
CA ILE A 111 -6.31 -2.33 -15.00
C ILE A 111 -6.08 -3.84 -15.05
N LEU A 112 -5.29 -4.33 -16.01
CA LEU A 112 -5.00 -5.75 -16.17
C LEU A 112 -4.33 -6.33 -14.92
N VAL A 113 -3.31 -5.64 -14.39
CA VAL A 113 -2.61 -6.06 -13.17
C VAL A 113 -3.54 -6.01 -11.96
N THR A 114 -4.42 -5.01 -11.89
CA THR A 114 -5.42 -4.93 -10.81
C THR A 114 -6.38 -6.12 -10.84
N LEU A 115 -6.88 -6.48 -12.02
CA LEU A 115 -7.76 -7.64 -12.19
C LEU A 115 -7.03 -8.95 -11.85
N LEU A 116 -5.79 -9.09 -12.30
CA LEU A 116 -4.95 -10.25 -12.00
C LEU A 116 -4.68 -10.37 -10.49
N PHE A 117 -4.36 -9.26 -9.83
CA PHE A 117 -4.17 -9.21 -8.39
C PHE A 117 -5.42 -9.66 -7.62
N LEU A 118 -6.60 -9.22 -8.06
CA LEU A 118 -7.88 -9.65 -7.47
C LEU A 118 -8.17 -11.12 -7.76
N ALA A 119 -7.92 -11.59 -8.98
CA ALA A 119 -8.11 -13.00 -9.38
C ALA A 119 -7.21 -13.95 -8.60
N MET A 120 -5.99 -13.52 -8.25
CA MET A 120 -5.06 -14.29 -7.42
C MET A 120 -5.31 -14.15 -5.90
N ASN A 121 -6.42 -13.52 -5.50
CA ASN A 121 -6.72 -13.23 -4.09
C ASN A 121 -5.64 -12.38 -3.39
N GLY A 122 -4.91 -11.54 -4.11
CA GLY A 122 -3.83 -10.72 -3.56
C GLY A 122 -4.30 -9.78 -2.42
N HIS A 123 -5.58 -9.39 -2.43
CA HIS A 123 -6.17 -8.62 -1.34
C HIS A 123 -6.17 -9.38 0.00
N LEU A 124 -6.30 -10.72 -0.01
CA LEU A 124 -6.22 -11.54 1.21
C LEU A 124 -4.79 -11.57 1.75
N VAL A 125 -3.80 -11.68 0.85
CA VAL A 125 -2.38 -11.64 1.23
C VAL A 125 -2.04 -10.30 1.90
N VAL A 126 -2.60 -9.19 1.44
CA VAL A 126 -2.39 -7.87 2.07
C VAL A 126 -2.93 -7.85 3.50
N PHE A 127 -4.10 -8.46 3.75
CA PHE A 127 -4.66 -8.54 5.11
C PHE A 127 -3.86 -9.49 6.00
N GLU A 128 -3.33 -10.58 5.45
CA GLU A 128 -2.44 -11.51 6.15
C GLU A 128 -1.14 -10.80 6.56
N VAL A 129 -0.48 -10.10 5.65
CA VAL A 129 0.71 -9.29 5.93
C VAL A 129 0.42 -8.21 6.97
N LEU A 130 -0.76 -7.59 6.90
CA LEU A 130 -1.20 -6.61 7.90
C LEU A 130 -1.32 -7.25 9.29
N ALA A 131 -1.95 -8.43 9.40
CA ALA A 131 -2.08 -9.16 10.66
C ALA A 131 -0.70 -9.57 11.20
N GLU A 132 0.17 -10.11 10.35
CA GLU A 132 1.53 -10.49 10.71
C GLU A 132 2.38 -9.28 11.15
N SER A 133 2.12 -8.09 10.60
CA SER A 133 2.79 -6.86 11.01
C SER A 133 2.58 -6.51 12.49
N PHE A 134 1.47 -6.93 13.09
CA PHE A 134 1.21 -6.72 14.52
C PHE A 134 1.97 -7.71 15.41
N ILE A 135 2.32 -8.88 14.86
CA ILE A 135 3.12 -9.90 15.55
C ILE A 135 4.61 -9.55 15.48
N THR A 136 5.08 -9.16 14.30
CA THR A 136 6.49 -8.80 14.05
C THR A 136 6.88 -7.45 14.63
N LEU A 137 5.95 -6.50 14.65
CA LEU A 137 6.13 -5.15 15.18
C LEU A 137 5.02 -4.84 16.20
N PRO A 138 5.07 -5.40 17.41
CA PRO A 138 4.04 -5.18 18.43
C PRO A 138 3.87 -3.71 18.77
N VAL A 139 2.63 -3.32 19.07
CA VAL A 139 2.28 -1.96 19.46
C VAL A 139 3.03 -1.59 20.74
N GLY A 140 3.76 -0.48 20.73
CA GLY A 140 4.47 0.01 21.92
C GLY A 140 5.93 -0.45 22.07
N MET A 141 6.41 -1.37 21.27
CA MET A 141 7.85 -1.55 21.14
C MET A 141 8.36 -0.39 20.28
N GLY A 142 9.16 0.51 20.89
CA GLY A 142 9.77 1.62 20.17
C GLY A 142 10.52 1.08 18.95
N LEU A 143 10.28 1.67 17.79
CA LEU A 143 11.04 1.36 16.58
C LEU A 143 12.51 1.66 16.87
N SER A 144 13.30 0.63 17.08
CA SER A 144 14.74 0.79 17.10
C SER A 144 15.20 1.19 15.68
N THR A 145 16.22 2.00 15.59
CA THR A 145 16.81 2.43 14.30
C THR A 145 17.09 1.26 13.35
N ASN A 146 17.39 0.08 13.86
CA ASN A 146 17.63 -1.12 13.08
C ASN A 146 16.41 -1.61 12.32
N HIS A 147 15.19 -1.49 12.86
CA HIS A 147 13.96 -1.89 12.18
C HIS A 147 13.62 -0.98 10.99
N TYR A 148 13.95 0.31 11.06
CA TYR A 148 13.77 1.21 9.92
C TYR A 148 14.72 0.86 8.77
N TRP A 149 15.96 0.51 9.05
CA TRP A 149 16.91 0.07 8.04
C TRP A 149 16.51 -1.25 7.38
N GLU A 150 15.97 -2.17 8.15
CA GLU A 150 15.49 -3.44 7.63
C GLU A 150 14.25 -3.27 6.73
N LEU A 151 13.31 -2.42 7.13
CA LEU A 151 12.15 -2.05 6.29
C LEU A 151 12.58 -1.30 5.03
N ALA A 152 13.50 -0.34 5.14
CA ALA A 152 14.04 0.38 4.00
C ALA A 152 14.80 -0.56 3.06
N GLY A 153 15.55 -1.53 3.59
CA GLY A 153 16.23 -2.56 2.81
C GLY A 153 15.26 -3.46 2.03
N LYS A 154 14.19 -3.93 2.66
CA LYS A 154 13.13 -4.71 1.99
C LYS A 154 12.42 -3.90 0.91
N LEU A 155 12.12 -2.62 1.18
CA LEU A 155 11.54 -1.69 0.20
C LEU A 155 12.47 -1.47 -1.00
N SER A 156 13.75 -1.24 -0.75
CA SER A 156 14.74 -1.03 -1.82
C SER A 156 14.90 -2.29 -2.68
N TRP A 157 14.83 -3.47 -2.09
CA TRP A 157 14.89 -4.74 -2.81
C TRP A 157 13.66 -4.94 -3.71
N VAL A 158 12.44 -4.65 -3.21
CA VAL A 158 11.20 -4.72 -3.99
C VAL A 158 11.23 -3.73 -5.16
N LEU A 159 11.72 -2.50 -4.92
CA LEU A 159 11.89 -1.49 -5.97
C LEU A 159 12.94 -1.92 -7.01
N GLY A 160 14.08 -2.45 -6.56
CA GLY A 160 15.13 -2.94 -7.45
C GLY A 160 14.68 -4.12 -8.30
N ALA A 161 14.00 -5.10 -7.70
CA ALA A 161 13.44 -6.24 -8.41
C ALA A 161 12.38 -5.81 -9.43
N GLY A 162 11.50 -4.85 -9.06
CA GLY A 162 10.50 -4.28 -9.98
C GLY A 162 11.14 -3.51 -11.15
N LEU A 163 12.18 -2.72 -10.90
CA LEU A 163 12.93 -2.01 -11.94
C LEU A 163 13.62 -2.99 -12.90
N LEU A 164 14.21 -4.08 -12.41
CA LEU A 164 14.86 -5.10 -13.24
C LEU A 164 13.85 -5.84 -14.12
N LEU A 165 12.59 -5.99 -13.69
CA LEU A 165 11.53 -6.59 -14.51
C LEU A 165 11.02 -5.63 -15.59
N VAL A 166 11.18 -4.33 -15.42
CA VAL A 166 10.70 -3.29 -16.35
C VAL A 166 11.76 -2.91 -17.39
N LEU A 167 13.06 -3.05 -17.06
CA LEU A 167 14.15 -2.81 -17.99
C LEU A 167 14.29 -4.04 -18.90
N PRO A 168 13.87 -3.96 -20.20
CA PRO A 168 14.20 -5.00 -21.14
C PRO A 168 15.72 -5.04 -21.33
N ALA A 169 16.27 -6.24 -21.33
CA ALA A 169 17.65 -6.49 -21.67
C ALA A 169 17.95 -6.04 -23.12
#